data_83509ce0c3b618bfcf9fa6f580a076c8
#
_entry.id   83509ce0c3b618bfcf9fa6f580a076c8
#
_cell.length_a   1.000
_cell.length_b   1.000
_cell.length_c   1.000
_cell.angle_alpha   90.00
_cell.angle_beta   90.00
_cell.angle_gamma   90.00
#
_symmetry.space_group_name_H-M   'P 1'
#
loop_
_entity.id
_entity.type
_entity.pdbx_description
1 polymer ?
#
loop_
_entity_poly.entity_id
_entity_poly.type
_entity_poly.pdbx_seq_one_letter_code
_entity_poly.pdbx_strand_id
1 'polypeptide(L)'
;MASVNKVIVVGNLGKDPETRFLPDGKAVCNFSVATTDTWKDKAGEKQERTEWHSIVFFGRQAEVAGEYLKKGRQIYVEGRLQTRKWQDKEGQDRYTTEIVADRMQMLGNREGGSASMASEPPDHGAPAEPRGEPRSGAKSGGAPAKKNVDDLDDDIPF
;
A
#
# COMPACT_ATOMS: atom_id res chain seq x y z
N MET A 1 31.86 -19.06 -2.96
CA MET A 1 31.43 -17.95 -3.83
C MET A 1 30.32 -17.19 -3.14
N ALA A 2 30.39 -15.85 -3.10
CA ALA A 2 29.29 -15.03 -2.62
C ALA A 2 28.24 -14.86 -3.74
N SER A 3 26.97 -15.00 -3.43
CA SER A 3 25.87 -14.80 -4.37
C SER A 3 24.69 -14.11 -3.69
N VAL A 4 23.91 -13.35 -4.44
CA VAL A 4 22.70 -12.69 -3.99
C VAL A 4 21.57 -13.07 -4.94
N ASN A 5 20.42 -13.43 -4.38
CA ASN A 5 19.18 -13.62 -5.11
C ASN A 5 18.06 -12.95 -4.29
N LYS A 6 17.81 -11.70 -4.59
CA LYS A 6 16.78 -10.89 -3.92
C LYS A 6 15.98 -10.10 -4.92
N VAL A 7 14.66 -10.10 -4.75
CA VAL A 7 13.69 -9.34 -5.54
C VAL A 7 12.87 -8.48 -4.60
N ILE A 8 12.65 -7.24 -5.00
CA ILE A 8 11.75 -6.31 -4.34
C ILE A 8 10.78 -5.79 -5.39
N VAL A 9 9.48 -5.90 -5.12
CA VAL A 9 8.42 -5.47 -6.03
C VAL A 9 7.41 -4.62 -5.26
N VAL A 10 7.06 -3.47 -5.82
CA VAL A 10 5.91 -2.66 -5.41
C VAL A 10 4.98 -2.54 -6.61
N GLY A 11 3.75 -2.99 -6.47
CA GLY A 11 2.80 -2.96 -7.58
C GLY A 11 1.39 -3.33 -7.14
N ASN A 12 0.49 -3.45 -8.09
CA ASN A 12 -0.91 -3.73 -7.84
C ASN A 12 -1.26 -5.17 -8.24
N LEU A 13 -2.12 -5.83 -7.45
CA LEU A 13 -2.61 -7.16 -7.79
C LEU A 13 -3.47 -7.11 -9.05
N GLY A 14 -3.17 -8.00 -9.99
CA GLY A 14 -3.94 -8.14 -11.24
C GLY A 14 -5.23 -8.93 -11.07
N LYS A 15 -5.25 -9.84 -10.11
CA LYS A 15 -6.40 -10.69 -9.75
C LYS A 15 -6.41 -10.99 -8.26
N ASP A 16 -7.52 -11.55 -7.77
CA ASP A 16 -7.60 -12.04 -6.41
C ASP A 16 -6.61 -13.20 -6.20
N PRO A 17 -6.00 -13.30 -5.01
CA PRO A 17 -5.09 -14.40 -4.69
C PRO A 17 -5.79 -15.76 -4.71
N GLU A 18 -5.08 -16.75 -5.24
CA GLU A 18 -5.53 -18.16 -5.23
C GLU A 18 -4.78 -18.92 -4.14
N THR A 19 -5.50 -19.27 -3.07
CA THR A 19 -4.95 -20.06 -1.98
C THR A 19 -5.35 -21.52 -2.11
N ARG A 20 -4.37 -22.41 -1.96
CA ARG A 20 -4.55 -23.85 -1.92
C ARG A 20 -3.73 -24.45 -0.78
N PHE A 21 -4.11 -25.64 -0.33
CA PHE A 21 -3.38 -26.36 0.68
C PHE A 21 -2.66 -27.57 0.05
N LEU A 22 -1.42 -27.76 0.44
CA LEU A 22 -0.64 -28.92 0.08
C LEU A 22 -1.08 -30.13 0.91
N PRO A 23 -0.73 -31.39 0.50
CA PRO A 23 -1.08 -32.59 1.27
C PRO A 23 -0.49 -32.60 2.69
N ASP A 24 0.58 -31.86 2.94
CA ASP A 24 1.20 -31.66 4.26
C ASP A 24 0.49 -30.59 5.12
N GLY A 25 -0.62 -30.02 4.62
CA GLY A 25 -1.42 -29.00 5.30
C GLY A 25 -0.88 -27.57 5.18
N LYS A 26 0.23 -27.35 4.48
CA LYS A 26 0.76 -26.01 4.29
C LYS A 26 -0.02 -25.23 3.22
N ALA A 27 -0.39 -24.00 3.55
CA ALA A 27 -1.01 -23.11 2.60
C ALA A 27 0.01 -22.61 1.56
N VAL A 28 -0.45 -22.52 0.31
CA VAL A 28 0.28 -21.88 -0.80
C VAL A 28 -0.66 -20.88 -1.46
N CYS A 29 -0.21 -19.65 -1.62
CA CYS A 29 -0.98 -18.59 -2.24
C CYS A 29 -0.23 -18.05 -3.46
N ASN A 30 -0.91 -18.05 -4.61
CA ASN A 30 -0.38 -17.58 -5.87
C ASN A 30 -1.17 -16.36 -6.36
N PHE A 31 -0.48 -15.34 -6.80
CA PHE A 31 -1.08 -14.19 -7.47
C PHE A 31 -0.07 -13.48 -8.37
N SER A 32 -0.57 -12.56 -9.18
CA SER A 32 0.25 -11.72 -10.05
C SER A 32 0.21 -10.26 -9.61
N VAL A 33 1.36 -9.61 -9.69
CA VAL A 33 1.52 -8.18 -9.41
C VAL A 33 2.00 -7.48 -10.65
N ALA A 34 1.33 -6.38 -11.00
CA ALA A 34 1.70 -5.51 -12.10
C ALA A 34 2.60 -4.39 -11.60
N THR A 35 3.71 -4.17 -12.30
CA THR A 35 4.52 -2.96 -12.21
C THR A 35 4.44 -2.22 -13.53
N THR A 36 4.22 -0.92 -13.50
CA THR A 36 4.03 -0.11 -14.70
C THR A 36 5.07 0.99 -14.77
N ASP A 37 5.85 0.96 -15.84
CA ASP A 37 6.81 2.02 -16.19
C ASP A 37 6.17 2.96 -17.21
N THR A 38 6.38 4.25 -17.01
CA THR A 38 5.92 5.27 -17.96
C THR A 38 7.08 6.17 -18.35
N TRP A 39 7.25 6.40 -19.65
CA TRP A 39 8.29 7.29 -20.17
C TRP A 39 7.76 8.10 -21.36
N LYS A 40 8.52 9.11 -21.76
CA LYS A 40 8.29 9.82 -23.02
C LYS A 40 9.26 9.31 -24.06
N ASP A 41 8.75 9.04 -25.25
CA ASP A 41 9.59 8.67 -26.39
C ASP A 41 10.28 9.89 -27.01
N LYS A 42 11.07 9.68 -28.06
CA LYS A 42 11.79 10.75 -28.77
C LYS A 42 10.87 11.78 -29.46
N ALA A 43 9.62 11.40 -29.71
CA ALA A 43 8.59 12.28 -30.25
C ALA A 43 7.83 13.04 -29.18
N GLY A 44 8.11 12.79 -27.89
CA GLY A 44 7.44 13.42 -26.75
C GLY A 44 6.13 12.73 -26.35
N GLU A 45 5.80 11.62 -26.99
CA GLU A 45 4.59 10.84 -26.66
C GLU A 45 4.81 10.00 -25.41
N LYS A 46 3.75 9.93 -24.58
CA LYS A 46 3.77 9.11 -23.36
C LYS A 46 3.62 7.63 -23.73
N GLN A 47 4.62 6.84 -23.36
CA GLN A 47 4.62 5.39 -23.48
C GLN A 47 4.44 4.76 -22.11
N GLU A 48 3.83 3.57 -22.09
CA GLU A 48 3.57 2.81 -20.88
C GLU A 48 3.88 1.33 -21.12
N ARG A 49 4.54 0.70 -20.16
CA ARG A 49 4.82 -0.73 -20.19
C ARG A 49 4.51 -1.36 -18.84
N THR A 50 3.70 -2.40 -18.85
CA THR A 50 3.35 -3.17 -17.66
C THR A 50 4.05 -4.52 -17.69
N GLU A 51 4.76 -4.84 -16.61
CA GLU A 51 5.33 -6.17 -16.36
C GLU A 51 4.52 -6.89 -15.28
N TRP A 52 4.29 -8.19 -15.53
CA TRP A 52 3.54 -9.05 -14.64
C TRP A 52 4.47 -10.00 -13.91
N HIS A 53 4.47 -9.91 -12.59
CA HIS A 53 5.29 -10.73 -11.72
C HIS A 53 4.44 -11.83 -11.08
N SER A 54 4.83 -13.09 -11.27
CA SER A 54 4.21 -14.24 -10.59
C SER A 54 4.81 -14.37 -9.20
N ILE A 55 3.96 -14.30 -8.17
CA ILE A 55 4.37 -14.32 -6.77
C ILE A 55 3.74 -15.51 -6.06
N VAL A 56 4.54 -16.18 -5.25
CA VAL A 56 4.13 -17.34 -4.46
C VAL A 56 4.50 -17.12 -3.01
N PHE A 57 3.53 -17.26 -2.12
CA PHE A 57 3.73 -17.34 -0.67
C PHE A 57 3.47 -18.76 -0.16
N PHE A 58 4.16 -19.13 0.91
CA PHE A 58 3.99 -20.40 1.59
C PHE A 58 3.64 -20.20 3.07
N GLY A 59 2.92 -21.17 3.64
CA GLY A 59 2.57 -21.22 5.06
C GLY A 59 1.72 -20.02 5.50
N ARG A 60 1.99 -19.48 6.68
CA ARG A 60 1.19 -18.41 7.28
C ARG A 60 1.07 -17.14 6.41
N GLN A 61 2.13 -16.79 5.68
CA GLN A 61 2.08 -15.65 4.77
C GLN A 61 1.10 -15.88 3.61
N ALA A 62 0.96 -17.13 3.16
CA ALA A 62 -0.01 -17.51 2.14
C ALA A 62 -1.45 -17.37 2.64
N GLU A 63 -1.73 -17.75 3.89
CA GLU A 63 -3.04 -17.57 4.51
C GLU A 63 -3.41 -16.09 4.62
N VAL A 64 -2.50 -15.27 5.14
CA VAL A 64 -2.68 -13.82 5.27
C VAL A 64 -2.89 -13.18 3.90
N ALA A 65 -2.11 -13.57 2.89
CA ALA A 65 -2.27 -13.05 1.54
C ALA A 65 -3.65 -13.39 0.97
N GLY A 66 -4.11 -14.63 1.13
CA GLY A 66 -5.41 -15.08 0.65
C GLY A 66 -6.60 -14.40 1.34
N GLU A 67 -6.46 -14.08 2.63
CA GLU A 67 -7.52 -13.48 3.43
C GLU A 67 -7.66 -11.97 3.17
N TYR A 68 -6.53 -11.25 3.09
CA TYR A 68 -6.53 -9.78 3.11
C TYR A 68 -6.26 -9.11 1.77
N LEU A 69 -5.68 -9.82 0.80
CA LEU A 69 -5.40 -9.24 -0.50
C LEU A 69 -6.61 -9.37 -1.45
N LYS A 70 -6.78 -8.35 -2.28
CA LYS A 70 -7.79 -8.28 -3.33
C LYS A 70 -7.20 -7.70 -4.61
N LYS A 71 -7.81 -8.01 -5.74
CA LYS A 71 -7.48 -7.39 -7.04
C LYS A 71 -7.40 -5.87 -6.92
N GLY A 72 -6.39 -5.28 -7.55
CA GLY A 72 -6.15 -3.84 -7.58
C GLY A 72 -5.44 -3.28 -6.36
N ARG A 73 -5.30 -4.06 -5.27
CA ARG A 73 -4.60 -3.59 -4.06
C ARG A 73 -3.10 -3.45 -4.30
N GLN A 74 -2.54 -2.36 -3.80
CA GLN A 74 -1.11 -2.13 -3.86
C GLN A 74 -0.40 -2.86 -2.72
N ILE A 75 0.70 -3.53 -3.04
CA ILE A 75 1.53 -4.26 -2.08
C ILE A 75 3.02 -4.05 -2.33
N TYR A 76 3.78 -4.18 -1.26
CA TYR A 76 5.23 -4.36 -1.26
C TYR A 76 5.53 -5.83 -1.00
N VAL A 77 6.43 -6.42 -1.77
CA VAL A 77 6.86 -7.81 -1.65
C VAL A 77 8.37 -7.91 -1.72
N GLU A 78 8.97 -8.66 -0.81
CA GLU A 78 10.36 -9.11 -0.89
C GLU A 78 10.41 -10.62 -1.03
N GLY A 79 11.36 -11.11 -1.80
CA GLY A 79 11.57 -12.53 -2.01
C GLY A 79 12.80 -12.82 -2.87
N ARG A 80 12.81 -14.00 -3.45
CA ARG A 80 13.85 -14.47 -4.36
C ARG A 80 13.26 -15.05 -5.63
N LEU A 81 14.00 -15.00 -6.73
CA LEU A 81 13.64 -15.71 -7.96
C LEU A 81 13.86 -17.21 -7.78
N GLN A 82 12.91 -17.99 -8.26
CA GLN A 82 13.00 -19.42 -8.34
C GLN A 82 12.43 -19.90 -9.67
N THR A 83 13.21 -20.73 -10.39
CA THR A 83 12.73 -21.40 -11.60
C THR A 83 12.36 -22.83 -11.26
N ARG A 84 11.12 -23.17 -11.53
CA ARG A 84 10.58 -24.52 -11.35
C ARG A 84 10.38 -25.19 -12.71
N LYS A 85 10.88 -26.43 -12.82
CA LYS A 85 10.64 -27.31 -13.94
C LYS A 85 9.36 -28.10 -13.70
N TRP A 86 8.52 -28.23 -14.71
CA TRP A 86 7.31 -29.05 -14.69
C TRP A 86 7.06 -29.63 -16.07
N GLN A 87 6.25 -30.67 -16.16
CA GLN A 87 5.86 -31.27 -17.43
C GLN A 87 4.43 -30.88 -17.78
N ASP A 88 4.22 -30.50 -19.03
CA ASP A 88 2.89 -30.24 -19.56
C ASP A 88 2.14 -31.56 -19.84
N LYS A 89 0.90 -31.46 -20.32
CA LYS A 89 0.06 -32.61 -20.64
C LYS A 89 0.61 -33.48 -21.77
N GLU A 90 1.52 -32.92 -22.58
CA GLU A 90 2.18 -33.60 -23.68
C GLU A 90 3.53 -34.23 -23.27
N GLY A 91 3.88 -34.14 -21.98
CA GLY A 91 5.12 -34.67 -21.41
C GLY A 91 6.34 -33.82 -21.69
N GLN A 92 6.18 -32.57 -22.21
CA GLN A 92 7.29 -31.67 -22.48
C GLN A 92 7.72 -30.94 -21.23
N ASP A 93 9.01 -30.80 -21.05
CA ASP A 93 9.61 -30.04 -19.96
C ASP A 93 9.35 -28.53 -20.15
N ARG A 94 8.72 -27.93 -19.17
CA ARG A 94 8.46 -26.47 -19.08
C ARG A 94 9.13 -25.89 -17.86
N TYR A 95 9.51 -24.61 -17.98
CA TYR A 95 10.14 -23.88 -16.91
C TYR A 95 9.29 -22.65 -16.59
N THR A 96 9.01 -22.44 -15.30
CA THR A 96 8.32 -21.25 -14.83
C THR A 96 9.18 -20.57 -13.81
N THR A 97 9.49 -19.29 -14.05
CA THR A 97 10.20 -18.44 -13.10
C THR A 97 9.17 -17.66 -12.29
N GLU A 98 9.25 -17.79 -10.98
CA GLU A 98 8.35 -17.16 -10.03
C GLU A 98 9.15 -16.52 -8.89
N ILE A 99 8.54 -15.56 -8.21
CA ILE A 99 9.11 -14.92 -7.02
C ILE A 99 8.56 -15.65 -5.82
N VAL A 100 9.43 -16.40 -5.14
CA VAL A 100 9.11 -16.97 -3.82
C VAL A 100 9.28 -15.87 -2.80
N ALA A 101 8.16 -15.39 -2.27
CA ALA A 101 8.13 -14.24 -1.40
C ALA A 101 8.28 -14.66 0.07
N ASP A 102 9.11 -13.91 0.79
CA ASP A 102 9.41 -14.10 2.21
C ASP A 102 8.71 -13.02 3.07
N ARG A 103 8.47 -11.84 2.50
CA ARG A 103 7.86 -10.70 3.21
C ARG A 103 6.88 -9.95 2.34
N MET A 104 5.81 -9.50 2.97
CA MET A 104 4.76 -8.70 2.32
C MET A 104 4.34 -7.56 3.23
N GLN A 105 4.01 -6.42 2.63
CA GLN A 105 3.33 -5.31 3.29
C GLN A 105 2.25 -4.74 2.38
N MET A 106 1.05 -4.64 2.88
CA MET A 106 -0.04 -3.97 2.19
C MET A 106 0.19 -2.47 2.21
N LEU A 107 0.14 -1.85 1.04
CA LEU A 107 0.27 -0.42 0.85
C LEU A 107 -1.09 0.17 0.46
N GLY A 108 -1.25 1.50 0.66
CA GLY A 108 -2.49 2.21 0.36
C GLY A 108 -3.48 2.23 1.53
N ASN A 109 -4.41 3.18 1.46
CA ASN A 109 -5.44 3.39 2.46
C ASN A 109 -6.39 2.19 2.52
N ARG A 110 -6.76 1.83 3.73
CA ARG A 110 -7.90 0.97 4.01
C ARG A 110 -9.14 1.69 3.50
N GLU A 111 -9.67 1.33 2.35
CA GLU A 111 -11.02 1.74 1.95
C GLU A 111 -12.00 1.13 2.95
N GLY A 112 -12.64 1.99 3.72
CA GLY A 112 -13.68 1.62 4.68
C GLY A 112 -13.20 1.63 6.12
N GLY A 113 -13.16 2.79 6.74
CA GLY A 113 -12.96 2.92 8.17
C GLY A 113 -12.42 4.28 8.57
N SER A 114 -13.15 5.34 8.24
CA SER A 114 -13.06 6.59 9.00
C SER A 114 -13.62 6.34 10.40
N ALA A 115 -12.82 5.73 11.25
CA ALA A 115 -12.99 5.86 12.68
C ALA A 115 -12.06 6.99 13.11
N SER A 116 -12.59 8.19 13.07
CA SER A 116 -12.13 9.31 13.86
C SER A 116 -12.04 8.84 15.32
N MET A 117 -10.83 8.49 15.74
CA MET A 117 -10.53 8.51 17.17
C MET A 117 -10.33 9.96 17.55
N ALA A 118 -11.44 10.64 17.83
CA ALA A 118 -11.45 11.76 18.72
C ALA A 118 -11.04 11.21 20.09
N SER A 119 -9.81 11.42 20.45
CA SER A 119 -9.36 11.30 21.84
C SER A 119 -9.99 12.48 22.58
N GLU A 120 -11.09 12.21 23.28
CA GLU A 120 -11.56 13.05 24.36
C GLU A 120 -10.51 13.07 25.47
N PRO A 121 -10.07 14.25 25.92
CA PRO A 121 -9.31 14.34 27.16
C PRO A 121 -10.24 14.09 28.35
N PRO A 122 -9.80 13.41 29.42
CA PRO A 122 -10.64 13.16 30.57
C PRO A 122 -10.94 14.46 31.33
N ASP A 123 -12.22 14.74 31.41
CA ASP A 123 -12.80 15.73 32.28
C ASP A 123 -12.55 15.34 33.75
N HIS A 124 -11.79 16.16 34.47
CA HIS A 124 -11.79 16.14 35.94
C HIS A 124 -12.75 17.17 36.45
N GLY A 125 -13.81 16.64 37.05
CA GLY A 125 -14.97 17.25 37.60
C GLY A 125 -14.78 18.36 38.64
N ALA A 126 -15.71 19.21 38.58
CA ALA A 126 -16.46 20.11 39.44
C ALA A 126 -16.02 20.34 40.91
N PRO A 127 -16.58 21.30 41.72
CA PRO A 127 -17.88 21.90 41.56
C PRO A 127 -18.03 23.40 42.02
N ALA A 128 -19.22 23.91 41.77
CA ALA A 128 -19.98 24.92 42.55
C ALA A 128 -19.95 26.40 42.11
N GLU A 129 -21.11 26.80 41.69
CA GLU A 129 -21.79 28.10 41.53
C GLU A 129 -21.66 29.06 42.74
N PRO A 130 -22.25 30.29 42.80
CA PRO A 130 -23.12 30.96 41.84
C PRO A 130 -22.99 32.51 41.76
N ARG A 131 -23.75 33.06 40.83
CA ARG A 131 -24.39 34.41 40.84
C ARG A 131 -23.63 35.62 40.28
N GLY A 132 -24.30 36.26 39.31
CA GLY A 132 -24.25 37.70 39.10
C GLY A 132 -24.38 38.15 37.65
N GLU A 133 -25.58 38.27 37.12
CA GLU A 133 -25.93 39.16 36.00
C GLU A 133 -25.93 40.62 36.45
N PRO A 134 -26.18 41.63 35.60
CA PRO A 134 -25.93 41.85 34.19
C PRO A 134 -25.24 43.22 33.89
N ARG A 135 -24.88 43.52 32.68
CA ARG A 135 -25.19 44.78 31.94
C ARG A 135 -24.27 45.05 30.72
N SER A 136 -24.94 45.12 29.60
CA SER A 136 -24.96 46.19 28.58
C SER A 136 -23.66 46.82 28.13
N GLY A 137 -23.48 46.88 26.79
CA GLY A 137 -22.78 47.99 26.17
C GLY A 137 -22.00 47.66 24.90
N ALA A 138 -22.66 47.62 23.75
CA ALA A 138 -22.42 48.40 22.55
C ALA A 138 -21.03 48.43 21.88
N LYS A 139 -21.02 47.99 20.60
CA LYS A 139 -20.52 48.68 19.38
C LYS A 139 -19.05 48.60 18.98
N SER A 140 -18.97 48.20 17.72
CA SER A 140 -18.15 48.69 16.60
C SER A 140 -16.78 47.99 16.44
N GLY A 141 -16.57 47.30 15.37
CA GLY A 141 -16.23 47.84 14.06
C GLY A 141 -14.80 47.47 13.73
N GLY A 142 -14.59 46.75 12.64
CA GLY A 142 -13.27 46.74 12.02
C GLY A 142 -12.75 45.38 11.53
N ALA A 143 -13.18 44.93 10.38
CA ALA A 143 -12.29 44.22 9.45
C ALA A 143 -11.46 45.32 8.72
N PRO A 144 -10.35 45.05 8.03
CA PRO A 144 -9.81 43.85 7.44
C PRO A 144 -8.27 43.73 7.54
N ALA A 145 -7.68 42.63 7.19
CA ALA A 145 -6.50 42.62 6.34
C ALA A 145 -6.08 41.20 5.94
N LYS A 146 -6.27 40.93 4.67
CA LYS A 146 -5.57 39.90 3.93
C LYS A 146 -4.07 40.16 3.98
N LYS A 147 -3.26 39.18 4.36
CA LYS A 147 -1.86 39.13 4.00
C LYS A 147 -1.63 37.92 3.12
N ASN A 148 -1.41 38.19 1.86
CA ASN A 148 -0.76 37.33 0.91
C ASN A 148 0.62 36.97 1.45
N VAL A 149 0.94 35.71 1.44
CA VAL A 149 2.32 35.23 1.55
C VAL A 149 2.61 34.47 0.26
N ASP A 150 2.87 35.24 -0.79
CA ASP A 150 3.73 34.83 -1.90
C ASP A 150 5.16 35.06 -1.44
N ASP A 151 6.01 34.11 -1.71
CA ASP A 151 7.47 34.09 -1.62
C ASP A 151 8.00 33.05 -0.63
N LEU A 152 8.13 31.85 -1.15
CA LEU A 152 9.15 30.91 -0.71
C LEU A 152 9.70 30.20 -1.96
N ASP A 153 10.65 30.90 -2.59
CA ASP A 153 11.66 30.29 -3.45
C ASP A 153 12.52 29.39 -2.56
N ASP A 154 12.32 28.09 -2.63
CA ASP A 154 13.22 27.09 -2.06
C ASP A 154 14.09 26.53 -3.20
N ASP A 155 15.22 27.19 -3.40
CA ASP A 155 16.38 26.65 -4.09
C ASP A 155 16.92 25.47 -3.27
N ILE A 156 16.70 24.26 -3.74
CA ILE A 156 17.39 23.06 -3.25
C ILE A 156 18.51 22.74 -4.24
N PRO A 157 19.78 22.91 -3.88
CA PRO A 157 20.90 22.45 -4.70
C PRO A 157 21.12 20.93 -4.50
N PHE A 158 21.26 20.24 -5.62
CA PHE A 158 21.73 18.86 -5.70
C PHE A 158 23.25 18.79 -5.51
#